data_d5f22b5bc930cbac77d225d0d4bca2e2
#
_entry.id   d5f22b5bc930cbac77d225d0d4bca2e2
#
_cell.length_a   1.000
_cell.length_b   1.000
_cell.length_c   1.000
_cell.angle_alpha   90.00
_cell.angle_beta   90.00
_cell.angle_gamma   90.00
#
_symmetry.space_group_name_H-M   'P 1'
#
loop_
_entity.id
_entity.type
_entity.pdbx_description
1 polymer ?
#
loop_
_entity_poly.entity_id
_entity_poly.type
_entity_poly.pdbx_seq_one_letter_code
_entity_poly.pdbx_strand_id
1 'polypeptide(L)'
;IREKRMGSTAGFRRRPRRGSLQFWHRKKANRMVPRVRSWKILNENKLSGFAGYKAGMTQISFIDNRESSPTKGEEIMMPVTVIETPQIIPFSLRLYSKTPYGSKVRSELYADNLDLSLSKRLTLPKKRSSKTLEDMKKDLENVSEIRMLVHTKPSMTGSEKKKPDVLEIPVSGSSVEEIFNYASTILGKEVNISDVFSDGDLMDVVGVTTGKGFQGSVKRFGVSILHRKSHGDGRRKVASLGNW
;
A
#
# COMPACT_ATOMS: atom_id res chain seq x y z
N ILE A 1 -51.01 -28.97 5.60
CA ILE A 1 -50.35 -29.92 4.68
C ILE A 1 -48.95 -29.37 4.46
N ARG A 2 -47.96 -29.99 5.10
CA ARG A 2 -46.55 -29.64 4.90
C ARG A 2 -46.12 -30.30 3.59
N GLU A 3 -45.96 -29.53 2.56
CA GLU A 3 -45.29 -29.98 1.35
C GLU A 3 -43.88 -30.46 1.73
N LYS A 4 -43.64 -31.73 1.58
CA LYS A 4 -42.28 -32.29 1.60
C LYS A 4 -41.56 -31.74 0.37
N ARG A 5 -40.78 -30.71 0.57
CA ARG A 5 -39.84 -30.28 -0.45
C ARG A 5 -38.84 -31.40 -0.72
N MET A 6 -39.11 -32.20 -1.72
CA MET A 6 -38.15 -33.16 -2.27
C MET A 6 -37.04 -32.39 -2.96
N GLY A 7 -35.89 -32.39 -2.37
CA GLY A 7 -34.70 -31.82 -2.93
C GLY A 7 -33.57 -31.84 -1.93
N SER A 8 -32.40 -32.13 -2.39
CA SER A 8 -31.15 -32.19 -1.60
C SER A 8 -30.82 -30.88 -0.84
N THR A 9 -31.57 -29.83 -1.08
CA THR A 9 -31.41 -28.53 -0.42
C THR A 9 -32.20 -28.39 0.89
N ALA A 10 -33.09 -29.32 1.22
CA ALA A 10 -33.96 -29.20 2.39
C ALA A 10 -33.21 -29.25 3.75
N GLY A 11 -32.02 -29.77 3.78
CA GLY A 11 -31.14 -29.79 4.97
C GLY A 11 -29.95 -28.85 4.92
N PHE A 12 -29.72 -28.19 3.79
CA PHE A 12 -28.57 -27.30 3.65
C PHE A 12 -28.93 -25.88 4.09
N ARG A 13 -28.31 -25.43 5.18
CA ARG A 13 -28.36 -24.02 5.55
C ARG A 13 -27.65 -23.21 4.47
N ARG A 14 -28.38 -22.35 3.79
CA ARG A 14 -27.76 -21.34 2.92
C ARG A 14 -26.92 -20.42 3.79
N ARG A 15 -25.65 -20.35 3.51
CA ARG A 15 -24.71 -19.50 4.22
C ARG A 15 -24.15 -18.46 3.26
N PRO A 16 -23.79 -17.26 3.76
CA PRO A 16 -23.05 -16.30 2.96
C PRO A 16 -21.78 -16.91 2.38
N ARG A 17 -21.34 -16.39 1.25
CA ARG A 17 -20.08 -16.80 0.64
C ARG A 17 -18.93 -16.61 1.65
N ARG A 18 -18.15 -17.64 1.84
CA ARG A 18 -16.95 -17.59 2.67
C ARG A 18 -15.72 -17.36 1.81
N GLY A 19 -14.81 -16.50 2.30
CA GLY A 19 -13.68 -16.01 1.52
C GLY A 19 -14.12 -14.93 0.52
N SER A 20 -13.57 -13.73 0.65
CA SER A 20 -13.89 -12.61 -0.23
C SER A 20 -13.35 -12.86 -1.64
N LEU A 21 -14.19 -12.66 -2.66
CA LEU A 21 -13.79 -12.69 -4.07
C LEU A 21 -12.93 -11.46 -4.44
N GLN A 22 -13.00 -10.37 -3.69
CA GLN A 22 -12.17 -9.19 -3.90
C GLN A 22 -10.69 -9.48 -3.71
N PHE A 23 -10.35 -10.47 -2.89
CA PHE A 23 -8.99 -10.93 -2.62
C PHE A 23 -8.72 -12.29 -3.30
N TRP A 24 -9.39 -12.54 -4.41
CA TRP A 24 -9.24 -13.79 -5.16
C TRP A 24 -7.87 -13.87 -5.81
N HIS A 25 -7.36 -15.09 -5.98
CA HIS A 25 -6.00 -15.39 -6.38
C HIS A 25 -4.95 -14.85 -5.40
N ARG A 26 -5.23 -14.95 -4.09
CA ARG A 26 -4.22 -14.70 -3.06
C ARG A 26 -2.99 -15.54 -3.34
N LYS A 27 -1.88 -14.86 -3.50
CA LYS A 27 -0.60 -15.50 -3.76
C LYS A 27 0.49 -14.84 -2.91
N LYS A 28 1.64 -15.46 -2.88
CA LYS A 28 2.83 -14.98 -2.22
C LYS A 28 3.22 -13.60 -2.77
N ALA A 29 3.43 -12.64 -1.92
CA ALA A 29 3.90 -11.34 -2.33
C ALA A 29 5.35 -11.41 -2.80
N ASN A 30 5.65 -10.78 -3.94
CA ASN A 30 7.00 -10.75 -4.50
C ASN A 30 7.89 -9.67 -3.85
N ARG A 31 7.27 -8.69 -3.21
CA ARG A 31 7.96 -7.54 -2.58
C ARG A 31 7.26 -7.15 -1.27
N MET A 32 8.01 -6.54 -0.36
CA MET A 32 7.48 -6.06 0.92
C MET A 32 6.69 -4.76 0.75
N VAL A 33 7.12 -3.90 -0.17
CA VAL A 33 6.42 -2.65 -0.48
C VAL A 33 5.32 -2.94 -1.48
N PRO A 34 4.06 -2.66 -1.16
CA PRO A 34 2.94 -2.85 -2.09
C PRO A 34 3.01 -1.83 -3.23
N ARG A 35 2.40 -2.20 -4.34
CA ARG A 35 2.25 -1.30 -5.47
C ARG A 35 0.90 -0.59 -5.38
N VAL A 36 0.94 0.72 -5.20
CA VAL A 36 -0.25 1.56 -5.28
C VAL A 36 -0.51 1.88 -6.75
N ARG A 37 -1.71 1.58 -7.23
CA ARG A 37 -2.09 1.77 -8.64
C ARG A 37 -2.91 3.03 -8.87
N SER A 38 -3.65 3.46 -7.87
CA SER A 38 -4.51 4.63 -7.92
C SER A 38 -4.07 5.60 -6.83
N TRP A 39 -3.80 6.82 -7.22
CA TRP A 39 -3.41 7.91 -6.34
C TRP A 39 -4.45 9.01 -6.41
N LYS A 40 -4.73 9.63 -5.29
CA LYS A 40 -5.57 10.83 -5.25
C LYS A 40 -4.71 12.02 -5.68
N ILE A 41 -5.23 12.79 -6.62
CA ILE A 41 -4.62 14.05 -7.03
C ILE A 41 -5.11 15.12 -6.04
N LEU A 42 -4.17 15.84 -5.45
CA LEU A 42 -4.43 16.97 -4.57
C LEU A 42 -4.06 18.25 -5.31
N ASN A 43 -4.68 19.37 -4.95
CA ASN A 43 -4.36 20.66 -5.55
C ASN A 43 -3.15 21.34 -4.91
N GLU A 44 -2.66 20.81 -3.80
CA GLU A 44 -1.49 21.31 -3.09
C GLU A 44 -0.21 20.69 -3.65
N ASN A 45 0.86 21.47 -3.70
CA ASN A 45 2.17 21.01 -4.14
C ASN A 45 2.84 20.19 -3.03
N LYS A 46 2.54 18.88 -2.98
CA LYS A 46 3.12 17.96 -2.02
C LYS A 46 3.23 16.53 -2.57
N LEU A 47 3.98 15.68 -1.89
CA LEU A 47 3.98 14.25 -2.18
C LEU A 47 2.60 13.66 -1.87
N SER A 48 2.06 12.80 -2.74
CA SER A 48 0.73 12.20 -2.56
C SER A 48 0.70 11.06 -1.54
N GLY A 49 1.82 10.75 -0.91
CA GLY A 49 1.90 9.67 0.07
C GLY A 49 3.22 9.61 0.79
N PHE A 50 3.30 8.74 1.78
CA PHE A 50 4.47 8.55 2.62
C PHE A 50 4.71 7.06 2.89
N ALA A 51 5.88 6.71 3.42
CA ALA A 51 6.22 5.34 3.79
C ALA A 51 6.56 5.28 5.28
N GLY A 52 6.03 4.25 5.96
CA GLY A 52 6.34 4.01 7.36
C GLY A 52 6.42 2.52 7.68
N TYR A 53 6.85 2.21 8.87
CA TYR A 53 7.00 0.87 9.40
C TYR A 53 6.03 0.65 10.57
N LYS A 54 5.21 -0.37 10.49
CA LYS A 54 4.31 -0.73 11.58
C LYS A 54 5.13 -1.20 12.79
N ALA A 55 5.12 -0.43 13.88
CA ALA A 55 5.79 -0.78 15.13
C ALA A 55 4.91 -1.68 15.99
N GLY A 56 3.62 -1.35 16.13
CA GLY A 56 2.72 -2.13 16.95
C GLY A 56 1.31 -1.58 17.00
N MET A 57 0.56 -2.04 17.98
CA MET A 57 -0.79 -1.56 18.29
C MET A 57 -0.89 -1.24 19.77
N THR A 58 -1.62 -0.19 20.09
CA THR A 58 -1.93 0.24 21.45
C THR A 58 -3.37 0.73 21.54
N GLN A 59 -3.75 1.25 22.68
CA GLN A 59 -5.05 1.88 22.90
C GLN A 59 -4.82 3.32 23.31
N ILE A 60 -5.69 4.21 22.87
CA ILE A 60 -5.75 5.59 23.31
C ILE A 60 -7.13 5.88 23.88
N SER A 61 -7.18 6.70 24.91
CA SER A 61 -8.43 7.29 25.39
C SER A 61 -8.56 8.72 24.86
N PHE A 62 -9.74 9.11 24.46
CA PHE A 62 -10.05 10.47 24.02
C PHE A 62 -11.52 10.77 24.23
N ILE A 63 -11.85 12.07 24.31
CA ILE A 63 -13.23 12.53 24.42
C ILE A 63 -13.85 12.58 23.03
N ASP A 64 -14.99 11.90 22.87
CA ASP A 64 -15.71 11.89 21.58
C ASP A 64 -16.48 13.19 21.34
N ASN A 65 -15.95 14.01 20.44
CA ASN A 65 -16.59 15.30 20.07
C ASN A 65 -17.46 15.22 18.80
N ARG A 66 -17.67 14.03 18.23
CA ARG A 66 -18.50 13.87 17.04
C ARG A 66 -19.96 14.16 17.33
N GLU A 67 -20.59 15.05 16.55
CA GLU A 67 -21.97 15.49 16.77
C GLU A 67 -23.01 14.39 16.68
N SER A 68 -22.82 13.43 15.76
CA SER A 68 -23.74 12.33 15.51
C SER A 68 -23.46 11.06 16.34
N SER A 69 -22.49 11.12 17.26
CA SER A 69 -22.14 9.98 18.07
C SER A 69 -23.04 9.84 19.30
N PRO A 70 -23.50 8.62 19.64
CA PRO A 70 -24.24 8.37 20.88
C PRO A 70 -23.36 8.55 22.14
N THR A 71 -22.04 8.54 21.99
CA THR A 71 -21.05 8.69 23.07
C THR A 71 -20.45 10.09 23.12
N LYS A 72 -21.13 11.10 22.53
CA LYS A 72 -20.66 12.49 22.54
C LYS A 72 -20.42 13.00 23.95
N GLY A 73 -19.20 13.49 24.21
CA GLY A 73 -18.77 14.02 25.50
C GLY A 73 -18.26 12.95 26.49
N GLU A 74 -18.31 11.68 26.14
CA GLU A 74 -17.76 10.60 26.96
C GLU A 74 -16.31 10.30 26.59
N GLU A 75 -15.53 9.82 27.57
CA GLU A 75 -14.19 9.31 27.34
C GLU A 75 -14.30 7.88 26.78
N ILE A 76 -13.82 7.67 25.56
CA ILE A 76 -13.83 6.38 24.89
C ILE A 76 -12.41 5.87 24.62
N MET A 77 -12.23 4.56 24.74
CA MET A 77 -10.98 3.89 24.37
C MET A 77 -11.05 3.33 22.98
N MET A 78 -10.05 3.62 22.17
CA MET A 78 -9.98 3.09 20.80
C MET A 78 -8.62 2.46 20.51
N PRO A 79 -8.60 1.27 19.84
CA PRO A 79 -7.36 0.66 19.42
C PRO A 79 -6.74 1.46 18.26
N VAL A 80 -5.43 1.69 18.35
CA VAL A 80 -4.66 2.42 17.34
C VAL A 80 -3.44 1.63 16.92
N THR A 81 -3.01 1.85 15.68
CA THR A 81 -1.76 1.30 15.15
C THR A 81 -0.68 2.35 15.18
N VAL A 82 0.46 2.02 15.77
CA VAL A 82 1.64 2.87 15.80
C VAL A 82 2.49 2.57 14.58
N ILE A 83 2.78 3.60 13.79
CA ILE A 83 3.62 3.54 12.60
C ILE A 83 4.82 4.47 12.80
N GLU A 84 6.02 3.91 12.76
CA GLU A 84 7.25 4.70 12.70
C GLU A 84 7.43 5.27 11.30
N THR A 85 7.64 6.57 11.21
CA THR A 85 7.77 7.30 9.95
C THR A 85 9.11 8.03 9.87
N PRO A 86 10.22 7.28 9.64
CA PRO A 86 11.51 7.92 9.42
C PRO A 86 11.44 8.79 8.17
N GLN A 87 12.30 9.78 8.11
CA GLN A 87 12.44 10.64 6.93
C GLN A 87 12.63 9.81 5.66
N ILE A 88 12.00 10.23 4.59
CA ILE A 88 12.19 9.67 3.26
C ILE A 88 13.02 10.62 2.41
N ILE A 89 13.82 10.09 1.51
CA ILE A 89 14.66 10.89 0.60
C ILE A 89 14.26 10.58 -0.84
N PRO A 90 13.75 11.58 -1.55
CA PRO A 90 13.58 11.50 -3.00
C PRO A 90 14.96 11.51 -3.69
N PHE A 91 15.29 10.44 -4.38
CA PHE A 91 16.59 10.29 -5.04
C PHE A 91 16.52 10.34 -6.57
N SER A 92 15.33 10.24 -7.15
CA SER A 92 15.13 10.35 -8.59
C SER A 92 13.78 10.97 -8.92
N LEU A 93 13.78 11.79 -9.97
CA LEU A 93 12.61 12.44 -10.56
C LEU A 93 12.28 11.76 -11.88
N ARG A 94 11.02 11.34 -12.07
CA ARG A 94 10.52 10.70 -13.29
C ARG A 94 9.38 11.47 -13.91
N LEU A 95 9.50 11.71 -15.20
CA LEU A 95 8.43 12.27 -16.03
C LEU A 95 7.71 11.15 -16.77
N TYR A 96 6.41 11.14 -16.70
CA TYR A 96 5.55 10.17 -17.37
C TYR A 96 4.74 10.83 -18.46
N SER A 97 4.69 10.18 -19.62
CA SER A 97 3.77 10.51 -20.70
C SER A 97 2.68 9.45 -20.82
N LYS A 98 1.46 9.89 -21.11
CA LYS A 98 0.32 8.98 -21.33
C LYS A 98 0.37 8.46 -22.75
N THR A 99 0.33 7.15 -22.91
CA THR A 99 0.23 6.47 -24.20
C THR A 99 -1.05 5.63 -24.25
N PRO A 100 -1.53 5.22 -25.42
CA PRO A 100 -2.71 4.32 -25.52
C PRO A 100 -2.57 3.02 -24.72
N TYR A 101 -1.34 2.58 -24.48
CA TYR A 101 -1.03 1.35 -23.73
C TYR A 101 -0.73 1.58 -22.24
N GLY A 102 -0.87 2.81 -21.74
CA GLY A 102 -0.59 3.19 -20.36
C GLY A 102 0.48 4.27 -20.22
N SER A 103 0.89 4.56 -18.98
CA SER A 103 1.91 5.57 -18.70
C SER A 103 3.31 5.01 -18.96
N LYS A 104 4.11 5.74 -19.75
CA LYS A 104 5.51 5.43 -20.08
C LYS A 104 6.43 6.47 -19.47
N VAL A 105 7.55 6.02 -18.90
CA VAL A 105 8.62 6.93 -18.45
C VAL A 105 9.26 7.59 -19.68
N ARG A 106 9.25 8.92 -19.73
CA ARG A 106 9.87 9.72 -20.77
C ARG A 106 11.29 10.11 -20.41
N SER A 107 11.49 10.61 -19.21
CA SER A 107 12.77 11.07 -18.71
C SER A 107 12.92 10.75 -17.22
N GLU A 108 14.15 10.52 -16.80
CA GLU A 108 14.51 10.27 -15.42
C GLU A 108 15.79 11.02 -15.07
N LEU A 109 15.81 11.64 -13.90
CA LEU A 109 16.98 12.35 -13.36
C LEU A 109 17.22 11.89 -11.92
N TYR A 110 18.47 11.58 -11.60
CA TYR A 110 18.91 11.27 -10.26
C TYR A 110 19.40 12.51 -9.54
N ALA A 111 19.24 12.54 -8.22
CA ALA A 111 19.84 13.57 -7.37
C ALA A 111 21.37 13.52 -7.44
N ASP A 112 22.00 14.67 -7.29
CA ASP A 112 23.47 14.76 -7.26
C ASP A 112 24.08 14.05 -6.08
N ASN A 113 23.44 14.12 -4.90
CA ASN A 113 23.87 13.47 -3.68
C ASN A 113 23.01 12.24 -3.42
N LEU A 114 23.53 11.07 -3.76
CA LEU A 114 22.88 9.79 -3.50
C LEU A 114 23.39 9.23 -2.16
N ASP A 115 22.44 8.80 -1.33
CA ASP A 115 22.76 8.16 -0.06
C ASP A 115 23.44 6.79 -0.32
N LEU A 116 24.55 6.54 0.34
CA LEU A 116 25.29 5.28 0.28
C LEU A 116 24.45 4.07 0.74
N SER A 117 23.45 4.29 1.59
CA SER A 117 22.53 3.23 2.02
C SER A 117 21.78 2.59 0.86
N LEU A 118 21.51 3.35 -0.21
CA LEU A 118 20.89 2.86 -1.44
C LEU A 118 21.70 1.77 -2.14
N SER A 119 23.02 1.76 -1.98
CA SER A 119 23.89 0.72 -2.59
C SER A 119 23.53 -0.69 -2.13
N LYS A 120 22.93 -0.82 -0.94
CA LYS A 120 22.42 -2.10 -0.42
C LYS A 120 21.20 -2.62 -1.19
N ARG A 121 20.53 -1.76 -1.97
CA ARG A 121 19.30 -2.07 -2.70
C ARG A 121 19.45 -1.97 -4.21
N LEU A 122 20.14 -0.95 -4.68
CA LEU A 122 20.31 -0.61 -6.09
C LEU A 122 21.81 -0.47 -6.41
N THR A 123 22.17 -0.82 -7.63
CA THR A 123 23.51 -0.49 -8.14
C THR A 123 23.52 0.99 -8.49
N LEU A 124 24.32 1.76 -7.77
CA LEU A 124 24.45 3.19 -8.00
C LEU A 124 25.26 3.47 -9.28
N PRO A 125 24.87 4.49 -10.08
CA PRO A 125 25.61 4.87 -11.25
C PRO A 125 27.00 5.42 -10.86
N LYS A 126 28.05 4.99 -11.54
CA LYS A 126 29.43 5.48 -11.34
C LYS A 126 29.65 6.87 -11.92
N LYS A 127 28.91 7.21 -12.98
CA LYS A 127 28.95 8.52 -13.65
C LYS A 127 27.59 9.21 -13.47
N ARG A 128 27.60 10.53 -13.30
CA ARG A 128 26.38 11.33 -13.27
C ARG A 128 25.67 11.27 -14.62
N SER A 129 24.36 11.41 -14.59
CA SER A 129 23.57 11.57 -15.81
C SER A 129 24.04 12.82 -16.59
N SER A 130 24.10 12.73 -17.89
CA SER A 130 24.33 13.90 -18.76
C SER A 130 23.12 14.84 -18.83
N LYS A 131 21.93 14.39 -18.40
CA LYS A 131 20.71 15.19 -18.38
C LYS A 131 20.70 16.13 -17.18
N THR A 132 20.30 17.35 -17.43
CA THR A 132 20.12 18.40 -16.41
C THR A 132 18.64 18.64 -16.12
N LEU A 133 18.35 19.39 -15.06
CA LEU A 133 16.97 19.85 -14.78
C LEU A 133 16.41 20.72 -15.91
N GLU A 134 17.26 21.49 -16.57
CA GLU A 134 16.87 22.35 -17.70
C GLU A 134 16.43 21.53 -18.91
N ASP A 135 17.12 20.42 -19.20
CA ASP A 135 16.71 19.51 -20.26
C ASP A 135 15.37 18.83 -19.98
N MET A 136 15.10 18.52 -18.71
CA MET A 136 13.81 17.99 -18.32
C MET A 136 12.67 19.01 -18.42
N LYS A 137 12.97 20.30 -18.18
CA LYS A 137 11.98 21.37 -18.38
C LYS A 137 11.49 21.45 -19.82
N LYS A 138 12.36 21.25 -20.81
CA LYS A 138 11.99 21.22 -22.23
C LYS A 138 11.04 20.09 -22.59
N ASP A 139 11.10 19.01 -21.83
CA ASP A 139 10.27 17.82 -22.03
C ASP A 139 8.86 17.93 -21.41
N LEU A 140 8.53 19.00 -20.65
CA LEU A 140 7.29 19.12 -19.86
C LEU A 140 6.01 19.16 -20.70
N GLU A 141 6.05 19.67 -21.94
CA GLU A 141 4.87 19.81 -22.81
C GLU A 141 4.08 18.50 -23.00
N ASN A 142 4.77 17.36 -22.97
CA ASN A 142 4.17 16.03 -23.20
C ASN A 142 4.09 15.17 -21.93
N VAL A 143 4.22 15.81 -20.76
CA VAL A 143 4.17 15.12 -19.46
C VAL A 143 2.76 15.12 -18.91
N SER A 144 2.29 13.95 -18.54
CA SER A 144 0.97 13.76 -17.89
C SER A 144 1.06 13.65 -16.38
N GLU A 145 2.19 13.17 -15.86
CA GLU A 145 2.36 12.88 -14.44
C GLU A 145 3.84 12.92 -14.05
N ILE A 146 4.11 13.47 -12.89
CA ILE A 146 5.46 13.54 -12.31
C ILE A 146 5.49 12.68 -11.07
N ARG A 147 6.46 11.77 -10.99
CA ARG A 147 6.67 10.89 -9.83
C ARG A 147 8.11 10.98 -9.35
N MET A 148 8.27 10.79 -8.06
CA MET A 148 9.57 10.69 -7.44
C MET A 148 9.83 9.28 -6.94
N LEU A 149 11.02 8.78 -7.17
CA LEU A 149 11.52 7.61 -6.49
C LEU A 149 12.10 8.05 -5.14
N VAL A 150 11.53 7.50 -4.09
CA VAL A 150 11.94 7.79 -2.73
C VAL A 150 12.50 6.53 -2.06
N HIS A 151 13.41 6.70 -1.15
CA HIS A 151 13.87 5.63 -0.28
C HIS A 151 13.68 5.98 1.19
N THR A 152 13.48 4.95 1.99
CA THR A 152 13.35 5.06 3.44
C THR A 152 14.72 4.94 4.12
N LYS A 153 14.83 5.44 5.36
CA LYS A 153 15.98 5.25 6.25
C LYS A 153 15.65 4.30 7.40
N PRO A 154 15.62 2.97 7.19
CA PRO A 154 15.24 2.03 8.24
C PRO A 154 16.21 2.02 9.42
N SER A 155 17.44 2.48 9.25
CA SER A 155 18.41 2.62 10.34
C SER A 155 18.00 3.63 11.41
N MET A 156 17.05 4.52 11.12
CA MET A 156 16.50 5.49 12.07
C MET A 156 15.28 4.94 12.84
N THR A 157 14.86 3.71 12.54
CA THR A 157 13.76 3.04 13.24
C THR A 157 14.30 2.01 14.24
N GLY A 158 13.50 1.60 15.21
CA GLY A 158 13.81 0.50 16.12
C GLY A 158 13.90 -0.88 15.45
N SER A 159 13.69 -0.96 14.14
CA SER A 159 13.75 -2.20 13.37
C SER A 159 15.19 -2.62 13.05
N GLU A 160 15.47 -3.91 13.10
CA GLU A 160 16.77 -4.49 12.67
C GLU A 160 17.03 -4.41 11.15
N LYS A 161 16.11 -3.82 10.40
CA LYS A 161 16.20 -3.73 8.96
C LYS A 161 17.30 -2.78 8.51
N LYS A 162 18.24 -3.28 7.71
CA LYS A 162 19.39 -2.52 7.20
C LYS A 162 19.24 -2.04 5.76
N LYS A 163 18.36 -2.69 4.98
CA LYS A 163 18.14 -2.34 3.55
C LYS A 163 17.02 -1.33 3.43
N PRO A 164 17.23 -0.20 2.74
CA PRO A 164 16.16 0.76 2.46
C PRO A 164 15.09 0.13 1.56
N ASP A 165 13.86 0.61 1.72
CA ASP A 165 12.79 0.33 0.78
C ASP A 165 12.71 1.46 -0.23
N VAL A 166 12.45 1.09 -1.47
CA VAL A 166 12.32 2.02 -2.60
C VAL A 166 10.88 2.00 -3.06
N LEU A 167 10.30 3.19 -3.14
CA LEU A 167 8.93 3.43 -3.57
C LEU A 167 8.91 4.48 -4.68
N GLU A 168 7.81 4.48 -5.41
CA GLU A 168 7.50 5.51 -6.37
C GLU A 168 6.24 6.24 -5.92
N ILE A 169 6.36 7.54 -5.66
CA ILE A 169 5.29 8.38 -5.14
C ILE A 169 5.06 9.53 -6.13
N PRO A 170 3.82 9.76 -6.60
CA PRO A 170 3.52 10.92 -7.41
C PRO A 170 3.57 12.20 -6.59
N VAL A 171 3.85 13.28 -7.26
CA VAL A 171 3.75 14.63 -6.72
C VAL A 171 2.44 15.22 -7.19
N SER A 172 1.67 15.80 -6.28
CA SER A 172 0.42 16.48 -6.55
C SER A 172 0.65 17.99 -6.70
N GLY A 173 -0.26 18.65 -7.38
CA GLY A 173 -0.27 20.10 -7.57
C GLY A 173 -1.24 20.52 -8.65
N SER A 174 -1.40 21.83 -8.85
CA SER A 174 -2.37 22.40 -9.78
C SER A 174 -1.88 22.38 -11.22
N SER A 175 -0.59 22.64 -11.48
CA SER A 175 0.01 22.63 -12.82
C SER A 175 1.26 21.77 -12.88
N VAL A 176 1.57 21.26 -14.07
CA VAL A 176 2.76 20.41 -14.28
C VAL A 176 4.06 21.17 -13.97
N GLU A 177 4.10 22.47 -14.27
CA GLU A 177 5.26 23.32 -13.99
C GLU A 177 5.48 23.52 -12.49
N GLU A 178 4.41 23.79 -11.73
CA GLU A 178 4.49 23.91 -10.27
C GLU A 178 4.94 22.61 -9.62
N ILE A 179 4.36 21.49 -10.05
CA ILE A 179 4.75 20.16 -9.62
C ILE A 179 6.23 19.90 -9.88
N PHE A 180 6.72 20.27 -11.07
CA PHE A 180 8.13 20.10 -11.43
C PHE A 180 9.04 20.97 -10.56
N ASN A 181 8.68 22.24 -10.35
CA ASN A 181 9.44 23.15 -9.51
C ASN A 181 9.51 22.64 -8.07
N TYR A 182 8.38 22.21 -7.49
CA TYR A 182 8.36 21.61 -6.18
C TYR A 182 9.21 20.33 -6.12
N ALA A 183 9.05 19.42 -7.07
CA ALA A 183 9.82 18.18 -7.15
C ALA A 183 11.33 18.43 -7.26
N SER A 184 11.74 19.45 -8.01
CA SER A 184 13.16 19.83 -8.12
C SER A 184 13.71 20.37 -6.80
N THR A 185 12.88 21.05 -6.00
CA THR A 185 13.27 21.60 -4.69
C THR A 185 13.53 20.53 -3.64
N ILE A 186 12.75 19.45 -3.64
CA ILE A 186 12.86 18.37 -2.66
C ILE A 186 13.79 17.24 -3.10
N LEU A 187 14.26 17.26 -4.34
CA LEU A 187 15.16 16.22 -4.87
C LEU A 187 16.47 16.16 -4.07
N GLY A 188 16.78 14.98 -3.52
CA GLY A 188 17.96 14.76 -2.67
C GLY A 188 17.87 15.29 -1.25
N LYS A 189 16.75 15.87 -0.83
CA LYS A 189 16.52 16.37 0.53
C LYS A 189 15.69 15.39 1.35
N GLU A 190 15.77 15.52 2.66
CA GLU A 190 14.96 14.76 3.60
C GLU A 190 13.55 15.35 3.67
N VAL A 191 12.53 14.52 3.56
CA VAL A 191 11.12 14.90 3.69
C VAL A 191 10.55 14.25 4.94
N ASN A 192 9.93 15.03 5.80
CA ASN A 192 9.26 14.59 7.01
C ASN A 192 7.79 14.25 6.72
N ILE A 193 7.16 13.50 7.62
CA ILE A 193 5.74 13.19 7.49
C ILE A 193 4.85 14.43 7.59
N SER A 194 5.24 15.40 8.43
CA SER A 194 4.53 16.68 8.60
C SER A 194 4.46 17.53 7.34
N ASP A 195 5.37 17.32 6.38
CA ASP A 195 5.36 18.00 5.08
C ASP A 195 4.30 17.42 4.13
N VAL A 196 3.76 16.24 4.46
CA VAL A 196 2.82 15.49 3.61
C VAL A 196 1.44 15.40 4.26
N PHE A 197 1.38 15.10 5.56
CA PHE A 197 0.15 14.90 6.31
C PHE A 197 0.08 15.83 7.52
N SER A 198 -1.12 16.30 7.81
CA SER A 198 -1.47 17.07 8.99
C SER A 198 -2.23 16.20 9.99
N ASP A 199 -2.24 16.62 11.25
CA ASP A 199 -3.02 15.93 12.29
C ASP A 199 -4.51 15.93 11.95
N GLY A 200 -5.16 14.77 12.07
CA GLY A 200 -6.56 14.59 11.75
C GLY A 200 -6.86 14.23 10.29
N ASP A 201 -5.84 14.14 9.43
CA ASP A 201 -6.04 13.72 8.04
C ASP A 201 -6.52 12.27 7.94
N LEU A 202 -7.44 12.03 7.02
CA LEU A 202 -7.85 10.69 6.62
C LEU A 202 -6.90 10.14 5.57
N MET A 203 -6.33 8.95 5.84
CA MET A 203 -5.37 8.31 4.94
C MET A 203 -5.74 6.87 4.65
N ASP A 204 -5.40 6.41 3.46
CA ASP A 204 -5.45 5.00 3.08
C ASP A 204 -4.11 4.32 3.38
N VAL A 205 -4.15 3.25 4.16
CA VAL A 205 -2.96 2.47 4.51
C VAL A 205 -2.86 1.24 3.62
N VAL A 206 -1.83 1.18 2.80
CA VAL A 206 -1.57 0.08 1.87
C VAL A 206 -0.37 -0.72 2.35
N GLY A 207 -0.56 -2.01 2.59
CA GLY A 207 0.50 -2.87 3.12
C GLY A 207 0.37 -4.31 2.67
N VAL A 208 1.46 -5.05 2.77
CA VAL A 208 1.46 -6.51 2.58
C VAL A 208 1.03 -7.17 3.89
N THR A 209 -0.03 -7.96 3.85
CA THR A 209 -0.54 -8.67 5.02
C THR A 209 0.42 -9.78 5.46
N THR A 210 0.35 -10.15 6.74
CA THR A 210 1.13 -11.25 7.29
C THR A 210 0.94 -12.53 6.48
N GLY A 211 2.03 -13.17 6.09
CA GLY A 211 2.03 -14.42 5.35
C GLY A 211 1.38 -15.54 6.16
N LYS A 212 0.52 -16.32 5.51
CA LYS A 212 -0.17 -17.47 6.13
C LYS A 212 0.36 -18.81 5.65
N GLY A 213 1.30 -18.81 4.71
CA GLY A 213 1.80 -20.04 4.10
C GLY A 213 0.72 -20.80 3.31
N PHE A 214 0.92 -22.10 3.14
CA PHE A 214 -0.06 -22.99 2.54
C PHE A 214 -1.21 -23.24 3.53
N GLN A 215 -2.45 -22.92 3.13
CA GLN A 215 -3.64 -23.03 3.98
C GLN A 215 -4.60 -24.06 3.43
N GLY A 216 -5.12 -24.93 4.33
CA GLY A 216 -6.19 -25.86 4.01
C GLY A 216 -7.53 -25.17 3.78
N SER A 217 -8.45 -25.85 3.07
CA SER A 217 -9.78 -25.35 2.72
C SER A 217 -10.62 -24.94 3.91
N VAL A 218 -10.53 -25.67 5.01
CA VAL A 218 -11.27 -25.37 6.25
C VAL A 218 -10.87 -24.01 6.82
N LYS A 219 -9.56 -23.73 6.92
CA LYS A 219 -9.05 -22.48 7.47
C LYS A 219 -9.22 -21.31 6.50
N ARG A 220 -8.95 -21.53 5.21
CA ARG A 220 -8.97 -20.47 4.20
C ARG A 220 -10.38 -20.06 3.79
N PHE A 221 -11.29 -21.03 3.64
CA PHE A 221 -12.64 -20.80 3.13
C PHE A 221 -13.76 -21.13 4.13
N GLY A 222 -13.42 -21.56 5.34
CA GLY A 222 -14.42 -21.91 6.35
C GLY A 222 -15.30 -23.11 5.95
N VAL A 223 -14.75 -24.03 5.18
CA VAL A 223 -15.45 -25.29 4.84
C VAL A 223 -15.73 -26.07 6.12
N SER A 224 -16.91 -26.68 6.23
CA SER A 224 -17.29 -27.47 7.37
C SER A 224 -16.37 -28.71 7.52
N ILE A 225 -15.96 -28.99 8.74
CA ILE A 225 -15.21 -30.21 9.05
C ILE A 225 -16.18 -31.39 8.92
N LEU A 226 -15.74 -32.46 8.26
CA LEU A 226 -16.52 -33.66 8.09
C LEU A 226 -16.80 -34.32 9.42
N HIS A 227 -17.93 -35.06 9.50
CA HIS A 227 -18.34 -35.80 10.70
C HIS A 227 -17.23 -36.75 11.18
N ARG A 228 -17.15 -36.97 12.51
CA ARG A 228 -16.10 -37.81 13.13
C ARG A 228 -16.03 -39.21 12.57
N LYS A 229 -17.19 -39.78 12.23
CA LYS A 229 -17.34 -41.15 11.67
C LYS A 229 -17.26 -41.17 10.13
N SER A 230 -16.90 -40.08 9.47
CA SER A 230 -16.70 -40.10 8.01
C SER A 230 -15.53 -41.00 7.67
N HIS A 231 -15.78 -42.00 6.83
CA HIS A 231 -14.74 -42.89 6.34
C HIS A 231 -13.86 -42.16 5.31
N GLY A 232 -12.56 -42.39 5.34
CA GLY A 232 -11.58 -41.86 4.42
C GLY A 232 -10.50 -41.01 5.08
N ASP A 233 -9.58 -40.50 4.28
CA ASP A 233 -8.35 -39.85 4.68
C ASP A 233 -8.57 -38.42 5.18
N GLY A 234 -8.86 -38.31 6.45
CA GLY A 234 -8.91 -37.01 7.13
C GLY A 234 -10.27 -36.32 7.05
N ARG A 235 -10.50 -35.42 7.99
CA ARG A 235 -11.78 -34.72 8.23
C ARG A 235 -11.79 -33.29 7.66
N ARG A 236 -10.64 -32.77 7.34
CA ARG A 236 -10.45 -31.35 6.93
C ARG A 236 -10.33 -31.18 5.43
N LYS A 237 -11.06 -31.97 4.68
CA LYS A 237 -11.12 -31.93 3.22
C LYS A 237 -12.47 -31.42 2.72
N VAL A 238 -12.55 -31.03 1.48
CA VAL A 238 -13.80 -30.71 0.81
C VAL A 238 -14.46 -32.03 0.43
N ALA A 239 -15.72 -32.25 0.84
CA ALA A 239 -16.40 -33.52 0.65
C ALA A 239 -16.81 -33.74 -0.81
N SER A 240 -17.38 -32.71 -1.46
CA SER A 240 -17.82 -32.76 -2.86
C SER A 240 -17.49 -31.45 -3.54
N LEU A 241 -16.98 -31.52 -4.76
CA LEU A 241 -16.59 -30.37 -5.58
C LEU A 241 -17.55 -30.08 -6.74
N GLY A 242 -18.60 -30.88 -6.88
CA GLY A 242 -19.61 -30.71 -7.93
C GLY A 242 -20.35 -32.02 -8.21
N ASN A 243 -21.26 -31.98 -9.16
CA ASN A 243 -21.94 -33.13 -9.68
C ASN A 243 -21.03 -33.86 -10.70
N TRP A 244 -21.06 -35.17 -10.61
CA TRP A 244 -20.34 -36.06 -11.53
C TRP A 244 -21.29 -36.50 -12.64
#